data_13f0a813de2c2f7348a5251743ddcc64
#
_entry.id   13f0a813de2c2f7348a5251743ddcc64
#
_cell.length_a   1.000
_cell.length_b   1.000
_cell.length_c   1.000
_cell.angle_alpha   90.00
_cell.angle_beta   90.00
_cell.angle_gamma   90.00
#
_symmetry.space_group_name_H-M   'P 1'
#
loop_
_entity.id
_entity.type
_entity.pdbx_description
1 polymer ?
#
loop_
_entity_poly.entity_id
_entity_poly.type
_entity_poly.pdbx_seq_one_letter_code
_entity_poly.pdbx_strand_id
1 'polypeptide(L)'
;MKTLLLLGAGKSASYLIDYFADLAQKEACQFWIADLSVAHLEPILARKKGIKLIPLDSGNMTQRRDIIQNSDLVISMLPAFMHPEVARDCVDFGKHFFSASYESDAMRALKPEIESKGLFFLNECGLDPGIDHMSAMKIILEAKQKGEEIRSFKSYCGGLLAPQSEDNPWKYKFTWNPRNVVLAGQGTSRYMDQGELKLVPYHQLFRRVDEVSFVGLGKFDGYPNRDSLSYRSVYGLENIPTILRGTLRRQGFCRAWDVFVQLGMTDDSYQLSLPEHTTYRQFLNAFLPWDEAKSVEEKLADLIPDFDFPTFEKLQWLGFFESIPLPKTEGSPAQLLQHILEQNWALESEDQDMIVMQHQFEIQTEHGIKKITSSLVEIGKNERHTAMAKTVGLPLAIAVDLFLQQKINLRGLHLPVIPELFDPILKQLESFGIRFTETVIES
;
A
#
# COMPACT_ATOMS: atom_id res chain seq x y z
N MET A 1 -20.55 -22.72 -14.68
CA MET A 1 -20.30 -21.40 -14.06
C MET A 1 -19.10 -21.54 -13.15
N LYS A 2 -18.11 -20.64 -13.23
CA LYS A 2 -16.91 -20.72 -12.39
C LYS A 2 -17.14 -20.13 -11.02
N THR A 3 -16.51 -20.72 -10.00
CA THR A 3 -16.52 -20.26 -8.61
C THR A 3 -15.26 -19.46 -8.32
N LEU A 4 -15.43 -18.16 -8.05
CA LEU A 4 -14.38 -17.27 -7.61
C LEU A 4 -14.38 -17.20 -6.08
N LEU A 5 -13.22 -17.42 -5.47
CA LEU A 5 -13.04 -17.31 -4.04
C LEU A 5 -12.22 -16.07 -3.72
N LEU A 6 -12.80 -15.14 -2.96
CA LEU A 6 -12.10 -14.04 -2.31
C LEU A 6 -11.75 -14.44 -0.88
N LEU A 7 -10.49 -14.42 -0.52
CA LEU A 7 -9.97 -14.53 0.84
C LEU A 7 -9.55 -13.15 1.33
N GLY A 8 -10.21 -12.66 2.37
CA GLY A 8 -10.01 -11.32 2.90
C GLY A 8 -10.97 -10.28 2.31
N ALA A 9 -11.82 -9.70 3.15
CA ALA A 9 -12.83 -8.71 2.80
C ALA A 9 -12.66 -7.41 3.60
N GLY A 10 -11.40 -7.02 3.82
CA GLY A 10 -11.03 -5.81 4.56
C GLY A 10 -11.27 -4.51 3.80
N LYS A 11 -10.81 -3.38 4.38
CA LYS A 11 -11.04 -2.02 3.87
C LYS A 11 -10.72 -1.81 2.38
N SER A 12 -9.71 -2.47 1.84
CA SER A 12 -9.29 -2.29 0.43
C SER A 12 -10.05 -3.16 -0.57
N ALA A 13 -11.02 -3.98 -0.13
CA ALA A 13 -11.71 -4.96 -0.99
C ALA A 13 -13.05 -4.47 -1.55
N SER A 14 -13.58 -3.31 -1.12
CA SER A 14 -14.97 -2.90 -1.40
C SER A 14 -15.29 -2.82 -2.90
N TYR A 15 -14.43 -2.18 -3.69
CA TYR A 15 -14.63 -2.08 -5.15
C TYR A 15 -14.49 -3.41 -5.89
N LEU A 16 -13.58 -4.29 -5.46
CA LEU A 16 -13.45 -5.64 -5.98
C LEU A 16 -14.70 -6.46 -5.65
N ILE A 17 -15.20 -6.36 -4.42
CA ILE A 17 -16.43 -7.03 -3.99
C ILE A 17 -17.62 -6.56 -4.82
N ASP A 18 -17.81 -5.26 -4.99
CA ASP A 18 -18.91 -4.71 -5.77
C ASP A 18 -18.83 -5.15 -7.24
N TYR A 19 -17.62 -5.15 -7.84
CA TYR A 19 -17.38 -5.59 -9.20
C TYR A 19 -17.83 -7.03 -9.43
N PHE A 20 -17.37 -7.97 -8.59
CA PHE A 20 -17.74 -9.38 -8.74
C PHE A 20 -19.16 -9.68 -8.26
N ALA A 21 -19.70 -8.92 -7.32
CA ALA A 21 -21.09 -9.03 -6.93
C ALA A 21 -22.04 -8.70 -8.09
N ASP A 22 -21.70 -7.72 -8.91
CA ASP A 22 -22.47 -7.37 -10.11
C ASP A 22 -22.35 -8.41 -11.22
N LEU A 23 -21.16 -9.03 -11.38
CA LEU A 23 -20.97 -10.14 -12.30
C LEU A 23 -21.72 -11.41 -11.85
N ALA A 24 -21.69 -11.73 -10.56
CA ALA A 24 -22.43 -12.87 -10.00
C ALA A 24 -23.94 -12.70 -10.16
N GLN A 25 -24.46 -11.49 -9.97
CA GLN A 25 -25.88 -11.19 -10.15
C GLN A 25 -26.32 -11.37 -11.62
N LYS A 26 -25.42 -11.18 -12.59
CA LYS A 26 -25.64 -11.45 -14.02
C LYS A 26 -25.39 -12.94 -14.39
N GLU A 27 -25.23 -13.79 -13.40
CA GLU A 27 -24.98 -15.24 -13.55
C GLU A 27 -23.69 -15.58 -14.35
N ALA A 28 -22.73 -14.63 -14.38
CA ALA A 28 -21.45 -14.86 -15.05
C ALA A 28 -20.49 -15.73 -14.21
N CYS A 29 -20.62 -15.73 -12.89
CA CYS A 29 -19.84 -16.52 -11.94
C CYS A 29 -20.58 -16.77 -10.63
N GLN A 30 -20.09 -17.73 -9.81
CA GLN A 30 -20.37 -17.79 -8.38
C GLN A 30 -19.27 -17.02 -7.66
N PHE A 31 -19.63 -16.19 -6.69
CA PHE A 31 -18.66 -15.39 -5.93
C PHE A 31 -18.73 -15.73 -4.44
N TRP A 32 -17.70 -16.38 -3.94
CA TRP A 32 -17.54 -16.74 -2.54
C TRP A 32 -16.60 -15.75 -1.86
N ILE A 33 -17.05 -15.18 -0.74
CA ILE A 33 -16.29 -14.22 0.05
C ILE A 33 -16.06 -14.83 1.43
N ALA A 34 -14.79 -15.04 1.77
CA ALA A 34 -14.38 -15.64 3.03
C ALA A 34 -13.48 -14.67 3.82
N ASP A 35 -13.86 -14.42 5.07
CA ASP A 35 -13.14 -13.57 6.02
C ASP A 35 -13.45 -14.04 7.45
N LEU A 36 -12.63 -13.62 8.43
CA LEU A 36 -12.90 -13.88 9.87
C LEU A 36 -14.29 -13.39 10.26
N SER A 37 -14.73 -12.25 9.72
CA SER A 37 -16.07 -11.72 9.92
C SER A 37 -16.62 -11.18 8.59
N VAL A 38 -17.75 -11.71 8.17
CA VAL A 38 -18.49 -11.27 6.98
C VAL A 38 -19.76 -10.48 7.34
N ALA A 39 -20.02 -10.24 8.62
CA ALA A 39 -21.24 -9.60 9.11
C ALA A 39 -21.46 -8.20 8.51
N HIS A 40 -20.40 -7.43 8.27
CA HIS A 40 -20.47 -6.10 7.66
C HIS A 40 -20.90 -6.13 6.18
N LEU A 41 -20.79 -7.28 5.50
CA LEU A 41 -21.20 -7.46 4.11
C LEU A 41 -22.66 -7.95 3.97
N GLU A 42 -23.22 -8.57 5.00
CA GLU A 42 -24.58 -9.11 4.95
C GLU A 42 -25.64 -8.07 4.55
N PRO A 43 -25.68 -6.85 5.12
CA PRO A 43 -26.67 -5.85 4.76
C PRO A 43 -26.59 -5.44 3.28
N ILE A 44 -25.39 -5.56 2.69
CA ILE A 44 -25.08 -5.08 1.34
C ILE A 44 -25.34 -6.17 0.30
N LEU A 45 -25.01 -7.41 0.62
CA LEU A 45 -24.92 -8.52 -0.33
C LEU A 45 -25.98 -9.61 -0.15
N ALA A 46 -26.69 -9.67 0.99
CA ALA A 46 -27.63 -10.75 1.30
C ALA A 46 -28.74 -10.96 0.26
N ARG A 47 -29.07 -9.94 -0.54
CA ARG A 47 -30.11 -9.98 -1.59
C ARG A 47 -29.57 -10.23 -2.98
N LYS A 48 -28.23 -10.24 -3.16
CA LYS A 48 -27.60 -10.48 -4.47
C LYS A 48 -27.46 -11.97 -4.73
N LYS A 49 -27.89 -12.43 -5.92
CA LYS A 49 -27.76 -13.83 -6.32
C LYS A 49 -26.30 -14.19 -6.63
N GLY A 50 -25.98 -15.48 -6.50
CA GLY A 50 -24.65 -15.99 -6.88
C GLY A 50 -23.55 -15.67 -5.88
N ILE A 51 -23.85 -15.09 -4.70
CA ILE A 51 -22.89 -14.72 -3.66
C ILE A 51 -23.04 -15.66 -2.47
N LYS A 52 -21.90 -16.07 -1.90
CA LYS A 52 -21.84 -16.85 -0.66
C LYS A 52 -20.87 -16.15 0.30
N LEU A 53 -21.37 -15.75 1.46
CA LEU A 53 -20.57 -15.20 2.56
C LEU A 53 -20.16 -16.35 3.50
N ILE A 54 -18.89 -16.44 3.84
CA ILE A 54 -18.33 -17.58 4.57
C ILE A 54 -17.43 -17.04 5.69
N PRO A 55 -17.89 -17.11 6.97
CA PRO A 55 -16.99 -16.88 8.08
C PRO A 55 -15.89 -17.95 8.08
N LEU A 56 -14.63 -17.52 8.01
CA LEU A 56 -13.49 -18.41 7.85
C LEU A 56 -12.23 -17.82 8.47
N ASP A 57 -11.57 -18.60 9.30
CA ASP A 57 -10.20 -18.32 9.70
C ASP A 57 -9.23 -18.87 8.63
N SER A 58 -8.67 -17.99 7.82
CA SER A 58 -7.69 -18.36 6.78
C SER A 58 -6.37 -18.90 7.36
N GLY A 59 -6.10 -18.69 8.66
CA GLY A 59 -5.01 -19.34 9.41
C GLY A 59 -5.29 -20.80 9.71
N ASN A 60 -6.56 -21.23 9.74
CA ASN A 60 -6.93 -22.63 9.88
C ASN A 60 -6.73 -23.38 8.56
N MET A 61 -5.65 -24.14 8.49
CA MET A 61 -5.25 -24.87 7.27
C MET A 61 -6.36 -25.78 6.73
N THR A 62 -7.08 -26.50 7.60
CA THR A 62 -8.13 -27.43 7.15
C THR A 62 -9.29 -26.70 6.47
N GLN A 63 -9.78 -25.62 7.08
CA GLN A 63 -10.86 -24.83 6.53
C GLN A 63 -10.43 -24.12 5.23
N ARG A 64 -9.22 -23.54 5.22
CA ARG A 64 -8.66 -22.89 4.04
C ARG A 64 -8.52 -23.85 2.86
N ARG A 65 -7.95 -25.01 3.08
CA ARG A 65 -7.77 -26.03 2.02
C ARG A 65 -9.11 -26.53 1.48
N ASP A 66 -10.09 -26.79 2.32
CA ASP A 66 -11.41 -27.24 1.89
C ASP A 66 -12.07 -26.23 0.94
N ILE A 67 -12.09 -24.95 1.30
CA ILE A 67 -12.73 -23.93 0.46
C ILE A 67 -11.96 -23.67 -0.85
N ILE A 68 -10.62 -23.69 -0.83
CA ILE A 68 -9.79 -23.54 -2.02
C ILE A 68 -10.03 -24.70 -2.98
N GLN A 69 -10.07 -25.93 -2.49
CA GLN A 69 -10.32 -27.12 -3.30
C GLN A 69 -11.64 -27.03 -4.06
N ASN A 70 -12.66 -26.46 -3.44
CA ASN A 70 -14.01 -26.31 -3.99
C ASN A 70 -14.22 -25.05 -4.86
N SER A 71 -13.19 -24.23 -5.06
CA SER A 71 -13.21 -23.06 -5.94
C SER A 71 -12.50 -23.33 -7.28
N ASP A 72 -12.66 -22.46 -8.26
CA ASP A 72 -11.93 -22.53 -9.55
C ASP A 72 -10.75 -21.57 -9.59
N LEU A 73 -10.85 -20.46 -8.87
CA LEU A 73 -9.86 -19.38 -8.84
C LEU A 73 -9.89 -18.70 -7.48
N VAL A 74 -8.71 -18.32 -6.98
CA VAL A 74 -8.53 -17.66 -5.69
C VAL A 74 -7.99 -16.26 -5.87
N ILE A 75 -8.66 -15.29 -5.23
CA ILE A 75 -8.23 -13.91 -5.07
C ILE A 75 -7.87 -13.73 -3.60
N SER A 76 -6.64 -13.33 -3.30
CA SER A 76 -6.19 -13.14 -1.92
C SER A 76 -5.91 -11.68 -1.60
N MET A 77 -6.71 -11.13 -0.68
CA MET A 77 -6.57 -9.80 -0.08
C MET A 77 -6.21 -9.89 1.40
N LEU A 78 -5.65 -11.02 1.82
CA LEU A 78 -5.16 -11.29 3.16
C LEU A 78 -3.88 -10.49 3.48
N PRO A 79 -3.44 -10.44 4.75
CA PRO A 79 -2.12 -9.96 5.11
C PRO A 79 -0.99 -10.67 4.35
N ALA A 80 0.07 -9.94 4.01
CA ALA A 80 1.14 -10.41 3.10
C ALA A 80 1.78 -11.76 3.53
N PHE A 81 1.94 -12.00 4.83
CA PHE A 81 2.56 -13.23 5.37
C PHE A 81 1.73 -14.49 5.11
N MET A 82 0.43 -14.36 4.83
CA MET A 82 -0.48 -15.50 4.59
C MET A 82 -0.51 -15.95 3.11
N HIS A 83 -0.09 -15.10 2.18
CA HIS A 83 -0.15 -15.41 0.75
C HIS A 83 0.62 -16.67 0.34
N PRO A 84 1.84 -16.95 0.87
CA PRO A 84 2.59 -18.14 0.47
C PRO A 84 1.87 -19.45 0.78
N GLU A 85 1.15 -19.53 1.90
CA GLU A 85 0.38 -20.71 2.28
C GLU A 85 -0.85 -20.90 1.37
N VAL A 86 -1.58 -19.81 1.10
CA VAL A 86 -2.71 -19.82 0.15
C VAL A 86 -2.24 -20.23 -1.25
N ALA A 87 -1.11 -19.68 -1.70
CA ALA A 87 -0.51 -20.00 -2.97
C ALA A 87 -0.10 -21.48 -3.07
N ARG A 88 0.49 -22.03 -2.00
CA ARG A 88 0.82 -23.48 -1.91
C ARG A 88 -0.44 -24.33 -2.05
N ASP A 89 -1.51 -23.99 -1.32
CA ASP A 89 -2.78 -24.70 -1.43
C ASP A 89 -3.37 -24.59 -2.86
N CYS A 90 -3.25 -23.43 -3.51
CA CYS A 90 -3.66 -23.25 -4.91
C CYS A 90 -2.86 -24.15 -5.87
N VAL A 91 -1.55 -24.26 -5.68
CA VAL A 91 -0.69 -25.16 -6.47
C VAL A 91 -1.11 -26.60 -6.25
N ASP A 92 -1.31 -27.03 -5.00
CA ASP A 92 -1.70 -28.39 -4.66
C ASP A 92 -3.00 -28.81 -5.36
N PHE A 93 -4.01 -27.93 -5.34
CA PHE A 93 -5.34 -28.19 -5.90
C PHE A 93 -5.51 -27.75 -7.37
N GLY A 94 -4.45 -27.25 -8.01
CA GLY A 94 -4.51 -26.82 -9.41
C GLY A 94 -5.40 -25.58 -9.63
N LYS A 95 -5.34 -24.60 -8.73
CA LYS A 95 -6.13 -23.35 -8.80
C LYS A 95 -5.28 -22.19 -9.26
N HIS A 96 -5.88 -21.24 -9.99
CA HIS A 96 -5.25 -19.96 -10.33
C HIS A 96 -5.27 -19.04 -9.11
N PHE A 97 -4.27 -18.15 -9.02
CA PHE A 97 -4.09 -17.25 -7.86
C PHE A 97 -3.84 -15.80 -8.29
N PHE A 98 -4.49 -14.87 -7.60
CA PHE A 98 -4.37 -13.43 -7.85
C PHE A 98 -4.22 -12.67 -6.55
N SER A 99 -3.30 -11.70 -6.50
CA SER A 99 -3.07 -10.85 -5.32
C SER A 99 -2.56 -9.46 -5.70
N ALA A 100 -2.93 -8.48 -4.87
CA ALA A 100 -2.38 -7.13 -4.94
C ALA A 100 -1.03 -6.98 -4.19
N SER A 101 -0.61 -8.02 -3.45
CA SER A 101 0.59 -7.98 -2.61
C SER A 101 1.86 -8.25 -3.37
N TYR A 102 2.97 -7.76 -2.81
CA TYR A 102 4.33 -8.02 -3.30
C TYR A 102 4.63 -9.50 -3.45
N GLU A 103 5.35 -9.86 -4.52
CA GLU A 103 5.90 -11.18 -4.73
C GLU A 103 7.01 -11.46 -3.70
N SER A 104 6.80 -12.41 -2.80
CA SER A 104 7.79 -12.85 -1.84
C SER A 104 8.72 -13.94 -2.43
N ASP A 105 9.88 -14.17 -1.78
CA ASP A 105 10.77 -15.27 -2.16
C ASP A 105 10.08 -16.64 -2.04
N ALA A 106 9.22 -16.82 -1.04
CA ALA A 106 8.42 -18.04 -0.89
C ALA A 106 7.42 -18.22 -2.04
N MET A 107 6.83 -17.13 -2.54
CA MET A 107 5.98 -17.16 -3.73
C MET A 107 6.79 -17.51 -4.98
N ARG A 108 7.96 -16.89 -5.15
CA ARG A 108 8.88 -17.13 -6.28
C ARG A 108 9.37 -18.57 -6.33
N ALA A 109 9.58 -19.20 -5.18
CA ALA A 109 9.98 -20.59 -5.08
C ALA A 109 8.93 -21.58 -5.64
N LEU A 110 7.65 -21.18 -5.72
CA LEU A 110 6.58 -22.00 -6.32
C LEU A 110 6.58 -21.98 -7.86
N LYS A 111 7.32 -21.07 -8.49
CA LYS A 111 7.29 -20.84 -9.94
C LYS A 111 7.41 -22.13 -10.78
N PRO A 112 8.38 -23.05 -10.53
CA PRO A 112 8.49 -24.27 -11.33
C PRO A 112 7.24 -25.16 -11.27
N GLU A 113 6.60 -25.27 -10.10
CA GLU A 113 5.40 -26.06 -9.93
C GLU A 113 4.17 -25.40 -10.59
N ILE A 114 4.05 -24.06 -10.48
CA ILE A 114 3.01 -23.28 -11.14
C ILE A 114 3.07 -23.50 -12.67
N GLU A 115 4.28 -23.39 -13.25
CA GLU A 115 4.52 -23.57 -14.67
C GLU A 115 4.22 -25.02 -15.12
N SER A 116 4.69 -26.03 -14.38
CA SER A 116 4.48 -27.43 -14.70
C SER A 116 3.01 -27.86 -14.71
N LYS A 117 2.18 -27.20 -13.89
CA LYS A 117 0.74 -27.43 -13.80
C LYS A 117 -0.07 -26.52 -14.75
N GLY A 118 0.57 -25.66 -15.53
CA GLY A 118 -0.10 -24.73 -16.43
C GLY A 118 -1.00 -23.71 -15.69
N LEU A 119 -0.67 -23.36 -14.45
CA LEU A 119 -1.42 -22.41 -13.66
C LEU A 119 -1.04 -20.98 -14.02
N PHE A 120 -1.92 -20.03 -13.72
CA PHE A 120 -1.65 -18.61 -13.83
C PHE A 120 -1.72 -17.98 -12.44
N PHE A 121 -0.62 -17.41 -12.00
CA PHE A 121 -0.48 -16.66 -10.77
C PHE A 121 -0.09 -15.23 -11.10
N LEU A 122 -0.81 -14.26 -10.53
CA LEU A 122 -0.54 -12.84 -10.70
C LEU A 122 -0.39 -12.19 -9.33
N ASN A 123 0.79 -11.65 -9.07
CA ASN A 123 1.09 -10.84 -7.90
C ASN A 123 1.22 -9.36 -8.29
N GLU A 124 1.28 -8.49 -7.30
CA GLU A 124 1.51 -7.04 -7.47
C GLU A 124 0.50 -6.37 -8.41
N CYS A 125 -0.76 -6.80 -8.39
CA CYS A 125 -1.81 -6.25 -9.23
C CYS A 125 -2.78 -5.36 -8.43
N GLY A 126 -2.22 -4.37 -7.72
CA GLY A 126 -2.95 -3.39 -6.92
C GLY A 126 -2.61 -1.96 -7.32
N LEU A 127 -2.29 -1.12 -6.33
CA LEU A 127 -1.91 0.28 -6.51
C LEU A 127 -0.39 0.46 -6.56
N ASP A 128 0.26 0.23 -5.44
CA ASP A 128 1.70 0.21 -5.16
C ASP A 128 1.95 -0.92 -4.15
N PRO A 129 2.18 -2.13 -4.72
CA PRO A 129 2.49 -2.44 -6.13
C PRO A 129 1.26 -2.67 -7.03
N GLY A 130 1.38 -2.27 -8.30
CA GLY A 130 0.41 -2.57 -9.35
C GLY A 130 0.25 -1.47 -10.39
N ILE A 131 -0.62 -0.48 -10.17
CA ILE A 131 -0.81 0.66 -11.08
C ILE A 131 0.52 1.39 -11.32
N ASP A 132 1.37 1.51 -10.29
CA ASP A 132 2.71 2.09 -10.39
C ASP A 132 3.59 1.36 -11.40
N HIS A 133 3.57 0.02 -11.40
CA HIS A 133 4.31 -0.79 -12.38
C HIS A 133 3.75 -0.63 -13.79
N MET A 134 2.43 -0.76 -13.90
CA MET A 134 1.75 -0.74 -15.20
C MET A 134 1.96 0.59 -15.92
N SER A 135 1.74 1.71 -15.21
CA SER A 135 1.89 3.05 -15.78
C SER A 135 3.36 3.42 -16.07
N ALA A 136 4.29 3.01 -15.20
CA ALA A 136 5.71 3.19 -15.45
C ALA A 136 6.19 2.38 -16.66
N MET A 137 5.81 1.10 -16.77
CA MET A 137 6.21 0.23 -17.87
C MET A 137 5.71 0.71 -19.21
N LYS A 138 4.53 1.31 -19.26
CA LYS A 138 4.03 1.96 -20.50
C LYS A 138 5.02 3.01 -21.00
N ILE A 139 5.44 3.94 -20.15
CA ILE A 139 6.41 5.00 -20.52
C ILE A 139 7.78 4.40 -20.85
N ILE A 140 8.25 3.43 -20.04
CA ILE A 140 9.54 2.77 -20.24
C ILE A 140 9.61 2.06 -21.58
N LEU A 141 8.58 1.32 -21.96
CA LEU A 141 8.56 0.59 -23.23
C LEU A 141 8.41 1.54 -24.42
N GLU A 142 7.62 2.61 -24.29
CA GLU A 142 7.52 3.64 -25.34
C GLU A 142 8.87 4.32 -25.60
N ALA A 143 9.64 4.64 -24.56
CA ALA A 143 10.98 5.20 -24.70
C ALA A 143 11.94 4.19 -25.35
N LYS A 144 11.95 2.93 -24.90
CA LYS A 144 12.79 1.87 -25.49
C LYS A 144 12.47 1.62 -26.98
N GLN A 145 11.19 1.63 -27.38
CA GLN A 145 10.78 1.46 -28.76
C GLN A 145 11.29 2.60 -29.67
N LYS A 146 11.48 3.80 -29.12
CA LYS A 146 12.05 4.96 -29.81
C LYS A 146 13.59 4.98 -29.79
N GLY A 147 14.23 4.02 -29.12
CA GLY A 147 15.69 4.01 -28.94
C GLY A 147 16.19 5.05 -27.94
N GLU A 148 15.29 5.61 -27.12
CA GLU A 148 15.61 6.61 -26.10
C GLU A 148 16.15 5.92 -24.82
N GLU A 149 17.09 6.56 -24.12
CA GLU A 149 17.70 6.02 -22.91
C GLU A 149 17.15 6.68 -21.66
N ILE A 150 16.61 5.88 -20.73
CA ILE A 150 16.09 6.38 -19.45
C ILE A 150 17.24 6.60 -18.47
N ARG A 151 17.48 7.84 -18.07
CA ARG A 151 18.54 8.25 -17.15
C ARG A 151 18.08 8.32 -15.70
N SER A 152 16.81 8.68 -15.49
CA SER A 152 16.24 8.77 -14.16
C SER A 152 14.80 8.28 -14.18
N PHE A 153 14.45 7.50 -13.16
CA PHE A 153 13.08 7.10 -12.86
C PHE A 153 12.84 7.19 -11.35
N LYS A 154 11.97 8.12 -10.96
CA LYS A 154 11.46 8.23 -9.59
C LYS A 154 9.95 8.01 -9.59
N SER A 155 9.46 7.15 -8.70
CA SER A 155 8.03 6.84 -8.55
C SER A 155 7.61 7.04 -7.11
N TYR A 156 6.60 7.87 -6.89
CA TYR A 156 6.07 8.18 -5.56
C TYR A 156 4.60 7.86 -5.50
N CYS A 157 4.15 7.27 -4.38
CA CYS A 157 2.75 6.98 -4.13
C CYS A 157 2.39 7.30 -2.68
N GLY A 158 1.18 7.83 -2.44
CA GLY A 158 0.66 8.08 -1.10
C GLY A 158 -0.84 7.94 -0.99
N GLY A 159 -1.30 7.30 0.09
CA GLY A 159 -2.69 7.32 0.53
C GLY A 159 -2.84 8.35 1.66
N LEU A 160 -3.73 9.32 1.48
CA LEU A 160 -3.86 10.53 2.29
C LEU A 160 -5.34 10.88 2.46
N LEU A 161 -5.63 11.92 3.26
CA LEU A 161 -6.94 12.58 3.23
C LEU A 161 -7.06 13.49 2.01
N ALA A 162 -8.26 13.55 1.44
CA ALA A 162 -8.58 14.57 0.46
C ALA A 162 -8.63 15.97 1.14
N PRO A 163 -8.31 17.07 0.42
CA PRO A 163 -8.22 18.40 1.03
C PRO A 163 -9.46 18.83 1.83
N GLN A 164 -10.64 18.41 1.40
CA GLN A 164 -11.91 18.74 2.09
C GLN A 164 -12.15 17.95 3.38
N SER A 165 -11.39 16.87 3.62
CA SER A 165 -11.46 16.05 4.83
C SER A 165 -10.23 16.22 5.74
N GLU A 166 -9.36 17.22 5.46
CA GLU A 166 -8.21 17.53 6.30
C GLU A 166 -8.64 18.27 7.56
N ASP A 167 -9.08 17.54 8.57
CA ASP A 167 -9.65 18.04 9.84
C ASP A 167 -8.68 17.99 11.02
N ASN A 168 -7.44 17.56 10.81
CA ASN A 168 -6.44 17.41 11.86
C ASN A 168 -5.07 17.91 11.40
N PRO A 169 -4.15 18.28 12.33
CA PRO A 169 -2.85 18.86 11.98
C PRO A 169 -1.92 17.89 11.24
N TRP A 170 -2.15 16.57 11.35
CA TRP A 170 -1.40 15.56 10.60
C TRP A 170 -1.87 15.45 9.14
N LYS A 171 -3.11 15.92 8.84
CA LYS A 171 -3.76 15.76 7.54
C LYS A 171 -3.76 14.31 7.07
N TYR A 172 -3.99 13.42 8.03
CA TYR A 172 -3.88 11.97 7.83
C TYR A 172 -4.90 11.22 8.68
N LYS A 173 -5.50 10.18 8.08
CA LYS A 173 -6.29 9.13 8.74
C LYS A 173 -5.97 7.78 8.08
N PHE A 174 -6.27 6.68 8.78
CA PHE A 174 -5.99 5.34 8.26
C PHE A 174 -6.98 4.92 7.17
N THR A 175 -6.53 4.86 5.94
CA THR A 175 -7.30 4.40 4.77
C THR A 175 -7.07 2.92 4.46
N TRP A 176 -6.08 2.30 5.10
CA TRP A 176 -5.69 0.90 4.96
C TRP A 176 -5.17 0.35 6.30
N ASN A 177 -4.37 -0.73 6.27
CA ASN A 177 -3.93 -1.42 7.47
C ASN A 177 -3.06 -0.52 8.39
N PRO A 178 -3.52 -0.16 9.61
CA PRO A 178 -2.79 0.71 10.54
C PRO A 178 -1.40 0.17 10.90
N ARG A 179 -1.28 -1.16 11.07
CA ARG A 179 0.00 -1.80 11.39
C ARG A 179 1.07 -1.52 10.34
N ASN A 180 0.71 -1.61 9.07
CA ASN A 180 1.64 -1.34 7.98
C ASN A 180 2.06 0.14 7.92
N VAL A 181 1.22 1.05 8.38
CA VAL A 181 1.57 2.48 8.47
C VAL A 181 2.57 2.73 9.60
N VAL A 182 2.33 2.16 10.78
CA VAL A 182 3.24 2.31 11.95
C VAL A 182 4.61 1.69 11.68
N LEU A 183 4.65 0.56 10.98
CA LEU A 183 5.89 -0.14 10.62
C LEU A 183 6.48 0.30 9.27
N ALA A 184 5.90 1.34 8.64
CA ALA A 184 6.38 1.82 7.35
C ALA A 184 7.85 2.27 7.41
N GLY A 185 8.64 1.83 6.44
CA GLY A 185 10.04 2.22 6.33
C GLY A 185 11.01 1.49 7.25
N GLN A 186 10.57 0.54 8.09
CA GLN A 186 11.49 -0.28 8.87
C GLN A 186 12.50 -1.01 7.98
N GLY A 187 13.74 -1.09 8.45
CA GLY A 187 14.89 -1.58 7.70
C GLY A 187 15.69 -0.45 7.04
N THR A 188 16.47 -0.80 6.03
CA THR A 188 17.28 0.17 5.27
C THR A 188 16.72 0.31 3.87
N SER A 189 16.35 1.53 3.48
CA SER A 189 15.96 1.82 2.10
C SER A 189 17.19 1.90 1.20
N ARG A 190 17.08 1.36 -0.01
CA ARG A 190 18.17 1.26 -0.99
C ARG A 190 17.70 1.78 -2.36
N TYR A 191 18.46 2.69 -2.94
CA TYR A 191 18.18 3.24 -4.26
C TYR A 191 19.44 3.71 -4.95
N MET A 192 19.39 3.99 -6.26
CA MET A 192 20.46 4.63 -7.01
C MET A 192 20.11 6.10 -7.23
N ASP A 193 21.11 6.95 -7.08
CA ASP A 193 21.02 8.37 -7.42
C ASP A 193 22.30 8.83 -8.10
N GLN A 194 22.18 9.30 -9.34
CA GLN A 194 23.29 9.76 -10.19
C GLN A 194 24.46 8.76 -10.29
N GLY A 195 24.15 7.47 -10.35
CA GLY A 195 25.13 6.40 -10.44
C GLY A 195 25.68 5.93 -9.08
N GLU A 196 25.29 6.56 -7.99
CA GLU A 196 25.72 6.20 -6.65
C GLU A 196 24.66 5.41 -5.89
N LEU A 197 25.08 4.35 -5.19
CA LEU A 197 24.22 3.62 -4.26
C LEU A 197 23.94 4.49 -3.02
N LYS A 198 22.69 4.68 -2.71
CA LYS A 198 22.23 5.36 -1.50
C LYS A 198 21.57 4.34 -0.55
N LEU A 199 22.00 4.39 0.69
CA LEU A 199 21.47 3.59 1.80
C LEU A 199 20.92 4.55 2.85
N VAL A 200 19.63 4.40 3.17
CA VAL A 200 18.97 5.22 4.18
C VAL A 200 18.46 4.30 5.29
N PRO A 201 19.17 4.24 6.42
CA PRO A 201 18.72 3.46 7.58
C PRO A 201 17.45 4.08 8.18
N TYR A 202 16.62 3.28 8.84
CA TYR A 202 15.31 3.66 9.33
C TYR A 202 15.30 4.97 10.15
N HIS A 203 16.23 5.12 11.08
CA HIS A 203 16.35 6.32 11.93
C HIS A 203 16.74 7.61 11.19
N GLN A 204 17.04 7.53 9.88
CA GLN A 204 17.32 8.67 9.01
C GLN A 204 16.24 8.87 7.94
N LEU A 205 15.30 7.94 7.82
CA LEU A 205 14.39 7.84 6.69
C LEU A 205 13.53 9.09 6.54
N PHE A 206 12.90 9.51 7.63
CA PHE A 206 11.97 10.63 7.63
C PHE A 206 12.65 12.01 7.69
N ARG A 207 13.98 12.04 7.77
CA ARG A 207 14.83 13.24 7.65
C ARG A 207 15.36 13.46 6.25
N ARG A 208 15.29 12.45 5.39
CA ARG A 208 15.77 12.50 4.00
C ARG A 208 14.60 12.41 3.05
N VAL A 209 13.88 13.54 2.95
CA VAL A 209 12.67 13.63 2.12
C VAL A 209 12.93 14.45 0.87
N ASP A 210 12.39 14.02 -0.25
CA ASP A 210 12.27 14.81 -1.47
C ASP A 210 10.99 15.66 -1.40
N GLU A 211 11.02 16.88 -1.93
CA GLU A 211 9.82 17.67 -2.13
C GLU A 211 9.18 17.29 -3.47
N VAL A 212 7.96 16.78 -3.43
CA VAL A 212 7.19 16.41 -4.63
C VAL A 212 5.96 17.31 -4.75
N SER A 213 5.81 17.97 -5.89
CA SER A 213 4.74 18.94 -6.12
C SER A 213 3.67 18.40 -7.06
N PHE A 214 2.40 18.62 -6.71
CA PHE A 214 1.24 18.32 -7.55
C PHE A 214 0.48 19.60 -7.88
N VAL A 215 0.10 19.76 -9.14
CA VAL A 215 -0.70 20.90 -9.57
C VAL A 215 -2.04 20.93 -8.83
N GLY A 216 -2.36 22.04 -8.20
CA GLY A 216 -3.59 22.23 -7.45
C GLY A 216 -3.64 21.59 -6.05
N LEU A 217 -2.66 20.75 -5.66
CA LEU A 217 -2.61 20.09 -4.36
C LEU A 217 -1.44 20.50 -3.47
N GLY A 218 -0.47 21.28 -4.03
CA GLY A 218 0.70 21.76 -3.32
C GLY A 218 1.83 20.74 -3.20
N LYS A 219 2.59 20.82 -2.12
CA LYS A 219 3.82 20.08 -1.89
C LYS A 219 3.60 18.93 -0.92
N PHE A 220 4.37 17.86 -1.12
CA PHE A 220 4.36 16.64 -0.33
C PHE A 220 5.79 16.26 0.08
N ASP A 221 5.91 15.61 1.22
CA ASP A 221 7.15 14.94 1.66
C ASP A 221 7.21 13.56 1.02
N GLY A 222 8.24 13.31 0.20
CA GLY A 222 8.51 12.01 -0.42
C GLY A 222 9.71 11.33 0.23
N TYR A 223 9.53 10.17 0.86
CA TYR A 223 10.65 9.41 1.46
C TYR A 223 10.85 8.09 0.73
N PRO A 224 12.12 7.58 0.64
CA PRO A 224 12.43 6.33 -0.04
C PRO A 224 11.69 5.14 0.58
N ASN A 225 11.11 4.28 -0.26
CA ASN A 225 10.41 3.09 0.17
C ASN A 225 11.29 1.84 -0.03
N ARG A 226 11.70 1.21 1.06
CA ARG A 226 12.43 -0.08 1.11
C ARG A 226 13.52 -0.24 0.03
N ASP A 227 13.36 -1.24 -0.87
CA ASP A 227 14.34 -1.60 -1.88
C ASP A 227 13.85 -1.23 -3.29
N SER A 228 14.35 -0.12 -3.81
CA SER A 228 14.10 0.28 -5.20
C SER A 228 14.97 -0.50 -6.19
N LEU A 229 16.08 -1.11 -5.73
CA LEU A 229 17.07 -1.75 -6.63
C LEU A 229 16.58 -3.08 -7.19
N SER A 230 15.76 -3.81 -6.43
CA SER A 230 15.16 -5.07 -6.90
C SER A 230 14.30 -4.89 -8.16
N TYR A 231 13.78 -3.69 -8.38
CA TYR A 231 12.94 -3.37 -9.53
C TYR A 231 13.71 -3.00 -10.79
N ARG A 232 15.05 -2.84 -10.72
CA ARG A 232 15.85 -2.55 -11.92
C ARG A 232 15.70 -3.64 -12.97
N SER A 233 15.82 -4.89 -12.58
CA SER A 233 15.63 -6.04 -13.48
C SER A 233 14.17 -6.24 -13.89
N VAL A 234 13.22 -5.97 -12.99
CA VAL A 234 11.78 -6.07 -13.29
C VAL A 234 11.38 -5.12 -14.41
N TYR A 235 11.93 -3.90 -14.42
CA TYR A 235 11.67 -2.88 -15.46
C TYR A 235 12.61 -2.96 -16.65
N GLY A 236 13.62 -3.87 -16.63
CA GLY A 236 14.69 -3.93 -17.63
C GLY A 236 15.50 -2.64 -17.67
N LEU A 237 15.83 -2.09 -16.51
CA LEU A 237 16.59 -0.86 -16.27
C LEU A 237 17.85 -1.14 -15.42
N GLU A 238 18.54 -2.24 -15.70
CA GLU A 238 19.65 -2.75 -14.89
C GLU A 238 20.73 -1.70 -14.63
N ASN A 239 21.01 -0.86 -15.62
CA ASN A 239 22.09 0.13 -15.60
C ASN A 239 21.60 1.58 -15.39
N ILE A 240 20.34 1.79 -15.02
CA ILE A 240 19.83 3.13 -14.81
C ILE A 240 20.60 3.87 -13.71
N PRO A 241 21.07 5.13 -13.97
CA PRO A 241 21.80 5.90 -12.97
C PRO A 241 20.96 6.32 -11.77
N THR A 242 19.67 6.61 -11.98
CA THR A 242 18.78 7.01 -10.89
C THR A 242 17.50 6.20 -10.93
N ILE A 243 17.23 5.45 -9.85
CA ILE A 243 15.95 4.76 -9.63
C ILE A 243 15.56 4.86 -8.17
N LEU A 244 14.36 5.38 -7.91
CA LEU A 244 13.80 5.52 -6.57
C LEU A 244 12.29 5.24 -6.60
N ARG A 245 11.83 4.41 -5.65
CA ARG A 245 10.42 4.30 -5.28
C ARG A 245 10.24 4.90 -3.90
N GLY A 246 9.24 5.76 -3.74
CA GLY A 246 9.03 6.53 -2.53
C GLY A 246 7.56 6.59 -2.11
N THR A 247 7.37 6.95 -0.84
CA THR A 247 6.05 7.13 -0.24
C THR A 247 5.81 8.62 0.02
N LEU A 248 4.61 9.09 -0.33
CA LEU A 248 4.19 10.48 -0.14
C LEU A 248 3.42 10.68 1.16
N ARG A 249 3.69 11.81 1.81
CA ARG A 249 2.91 12.34 2.93
C ARG A 249 2.68 13.84 2.75
N ARG A 250 1.70 14.40 3.44
CA ARG A 250 1.55 15.86 3.49
C ARG A 250 2.79 16.49 4.11
N GLN A 251 3.15 17.67 3.63
CA GLN A 251 4.31 18.41 4.11
C GLN A 251 4.30 18.56 5.64
N GLY A 252 5.41 18.24 6.28
CA GLY A 252 5.60 18.28 7.73
C GLY A 252 5.10 17.02 8.47
N PHE A 253 4.51 16.03 7.79
CA PHE A 253 4.20 14.73 8.39
C PHE A 253 5.49 14.00 8.78
N CYS A 254 6.44 13.89 7.86
CA CYS A 254 7.68 13.13 8.08
C CYS A 254 8.47 13.67 9.26
N ARG A 255 8.54 14.98 9.42
CA ARG A 255 9.23 15.62 10.55
C ARG A 255 8.60 15.25 11.90
N ALA A 256 7.28 15.27 11.99
CA ALA A 256 6.59 14.89 13.22
C ALA A 256 6.65 13.38 13.49
N TRP A 257 6.58 12.56 12.44
CA TRP A 257 6.72 11.10 12.55
C TRP A 257 8.12 10.70 13.02
N ASP A 258 9.14 11.42 12.60
CA ASP A 258 10.53 11.18 13.01
C ASP A 258 10.71 11.24 14.54
N VAL A 259 9.90 11.99 15.26
CA VAL A 259 9.92 12.02 16.73
C VAL A 259 9.66 10.62 17.30
N PHE A 260 8.62 9.93 16.82
CA PHE A 260 8.31 8.57 17.27
C PHE A 260 9.41 7.58 16.89
N VAL A 261 10.05 7.77 15.73
CA VAL A 261 11.19 6.95 15.29
C VAL A 261 12.40 7.16 16.19
N GLN A 262 12.76 8.41 16.48
CA GLN A 262 13.92 8.75 17.32
C GLN A 262 13.73 8.28 18.77
N LEU A 263 12.51 8.30 19.27
CA LEU A 263 12.16 7.78 20.61
C LEU A 263 12.10 6.25 20.67
N GLY A 264 12.06 5.56 19.51
CA GLY A 264 11.87 4.10 19.48
C GLY A 264 10.42 3.65 19.70
N MET A 265 9.45 4.57 19.65
CA MET A 265 8.02 4.24 19.82
C MET A 265 7.43 3.43 18.66
N THR A 266 8.14 3.32 17.55
CA THR A 266 7.81 2.48 16.38
C THR A 266 8.48 1.11 16.43
N ASP A 267 9.22 0.76 17.49
CA ASP A 267 9.90 -0.52 17.63
C ASP A 267 8.89 -1.64 17.93
N ASP A 268 9.02 -2.75 17.22
CA ASP A 268 8.18 -3.95 17.37
C ASP A 268 8.97 -5.18 17.85
N SER A 269 10.23 -5.01 18.21
CA SER A 269 11.14 -6.11 18.51
C SER A 269 11.03 -6.63 19.95
N TYR A 270 10.40 -5.88 20.85
CA TYR A 270 10.24 -6.25 22.26
C TYR A 270 8.86 -5.91 22.79
N GLN A 271 8.50 -6.50 23.92
CA GLN A 271 7.21 -6.32 24.59
C GLN A 271 7.34 -5.50 25.85
N LEU A 272 6.38 -4.63 26.09
CA LEU A 272 6.21 -3.83 27.30
C LEU A 272 5.03 -4.38 28.10
N SER A 273 5.15 -4.32 29.43
CA SER A 273 4.05 -4.46 30.38
C SER A 273 4.10 -3.23 31.29
N LEU A 274 3.23 -2.28 31.02
CA LEU A 274 3.19 -1.00 31.74
C LEU A 274 2.21 -1.09 32.92
N PRO A 275 2.36 -0.24 33.97
CA PRO A 275 1.41 -0.17 35.06
C PRO A 275 -0.01 0.07 34.57
N GLU A 276 -0.99 -0.52 35.26
CA GLU A 276 -2.41 -0.24 35.02
C GLU A 276 -2.67 1.27 35.17
N HIS A 277 -3.50 1.85 34.28
CA HIS A 277 -3.77 3.28 34.21
C HIS A 277 -2.60 4.17 33.74
N THR A 278 -1.53 3.61 33.17
CA THR A 278 -0.51 4.41 32.49
C THR A 278 -1.16 5.36 31.48
N THR A 279 -0.81 6.65 31.53
CA THR A 279 -1.37 7.67 30.63
C THR A 279 -0.49 7.87 29.38
N TYR A 280 -1.03 8.54 28.36
CA TYR A 280 -0.28 8.92 27.15
C TYR A 280 0.97 9.71 27.51
N ARG A 281 0.84 10.68 28.42
CA ARG A 281 1.96 11.48 28.93
C ARG A 281 3.03 10.62 29.62
N GLN A 282 2.63 9.66 30.44
CA GLN A 282 3.55 8.74 31.09
C GLN A 282 4.22 7.78 30.12
N PHE A 283 3.48 7.32 29.10
CA PHE A 283 4.02 6.49 28.03
C PHE A 283 5.09 7.25 27.23
N LEU A 284 4.81 8.49 26.82
CA LEU A 284 5.82 9.34 26.17
C LEU A 284 7.03 9.56 27.05
N ASN A 285 6.81 9.90 28.33
CA ASN A 285 7.89 10.18 29.28
C ASN A 285 8.79 8.97 29.56
N ALA A 286 8.29 7.73 29.36
CA ALA A 286 9.09 6.51 29.53
C ALA A 286 10.23 6.39 28.51
N PHE A 287 10.16 7.09 27.39
CA PHE A 287 11.20 7.14 26.36
C PHE A 287 12.14 8.36 26.51
N LEU A 288 11.90 9.23 27.49
CA LEU A 288 12.68 10.46 27.69
C LEU A 288 13.69 10.30 28.83
N PRO A 289 14.81 11.03 28.81
CA PRO A 289 15.76 11.05 29.91
C PRO A 289 15.12 11.49 31.22
N TRP A 290 15.60 10.93 32.31
CA TRP A 290 15.19 11.34 33.65
C TRP A 290 15.68 12.78 33.94
N ASP A 291 14.76 13.68 34.26
CA ASP A 291 15.03 15.03 34.76
C ASP A 291 13.81 15.51 35.54
N GLU A 292 13.98 15.72 36.86
CA GLU A 292 12.90 16.21 37.72
C GLU A 292 12.56 17.69 37.52
N ALA A 293 13.52 18.48 37.04
CA ALA A 293 13.34 19.91 36.88
C ALA A 293 12.60 20.26 35.57
N LYS A 294 12.44 19.33 34.64
CA LYS A 294 11.86 19.55 33.31
C LYS A 294 10.54 18.86 33.11
N SER A 295 9.63 19.56 32.48
CA SER A 295 8.40 18.97 31.95
C SER A 295 8.67 17.93 30.82
N VAL A 296 7.67 17.14 30.46
CA VAL A 296 7.78 16.17 29.34
C VAL A 296 8.07 16.90 28.03
N GLU A 297 7.44 18.05 27.84
CA GLU A 297 7.60 18.92 26.66
C GLU A 297 9.03 19.46 26.54
N GLU A 298 9.61 19.94 27.66
CA GLU A 298 10.98 20.43 27.70
C GLU A 298 11.99 19.34 27.45
N LYS A 299 11.82 18.15 28.06
CA LYS A 299 12.67 16.97 27.82
C LYS A 299 12.65 16.56 26.35
N LEU A 300 11.46 16.58 25.74
CA LEU A 300 11.30 16.22 24.35
C LEU A 300 11.99 17.24 23.42
N ALA A 301 11.80 18.53 23.68
CA ALA A 301 12.44 19.61 22.92
C ALA A 301 13.97 19.57 23.01
N ASP A 302 14.52 19.19 24.16
CA ASP A 302 15.97 19.05 24.34
C ASP A 302 16.54 17.82 23.60
N LEU A 303 15.75 16.75 23.52
CA LEU A 303 16.20 15.49 22.93
C LEU A 303 16.10 15.47 21.40
N ILE A 304 15.04 16.08 20.86
CA ILE A 304 14.73 16.03 19.42
C ILE A 304 15.28 17.29 18.73
N PRO A 305 16.26 17.17 17.85
CA PRO A 305 16.77 18.30 17.07
C PRO A 305 15.67 18.96 16.24
N ASP A 306 15.67 20.28 16.19
CA ASP A 306 14.72 21.07 15.40
C ASP A 306 13.24 20.85 15.77
N PHE A 307 12.95 20.50 17.02
CA PHE A 307 11.58 20.34 17.51
C PHE A 307 10.85 21.68 17.45
N ASP A 308 9.94 21.81 16.47
CA ASP A 308 9.23 23.06 16.20
C ASP A 308 7.78 23.02 16.65
N PHE A 309 7.12 24.19 16.63
CA PHE A 309 5.73 24.33 17.05
C PHE A 309 4.76 23.46 16.21
N PRO A 310 4.85 23.38 14.88
CA PRO A 310 4.02 22.46 14.09
C PRO A 310 4.18 20.99 14.46
N THR A 311 5.36 20.56 14.86
CA THR A 311 5.62 19.20 15.38
C THR A 311 4.98 19.01 16.75
N PHE A 312 5.17 19.97 17.65
CA PHE A 312 4.51 19.98 18.96
C PHE A 312 2.98 19.90 18.84
N GLU A 313 2.38 20.74 18.00
CA GLU A 313 0.93 20.77 17.77
C GLU A 313 0.38 19.39 17.33
N LYS A 314 1.10 18.67 16.47
CA LYS A 314 0.71 17.33 16.03
C LYS A 314 0.72 16.31 17.18
N LEU A 315 1.75 16.31 18.02
CA LEU A 315 1.83 15.43 19.18
C LEU A 315 0.78 15.80 20.24
N GLN A 316 0.57 17.10 20.47
CA GLN A 316 -0.46 17.60 21.37
C GLN A 316 -1.86 17.16 20.92
N TRP A 317 -2.15 17.28 19.63
CA TRP A 317 -3.43 16.86 19.07
C TRP A 317 -3.70 15.36 19.28
N LEU A 318 -2.68 14.51 19.24
CA LEU A 318 -2.77 13.08 19.57
C LEU A 318 -2.93 12.83 21.09
N GLY A 319 -2.86 13.85 21.93
CA GLY A 319 -3.00 13.74 23.38
C GLY A 319 -1.74 13.30 24.13
N PHE A 320 -0.57 13.28 23.50
CA PHE A 320 0.66 12.81 24.15
C PHE A 320 1.11 13.61 25.37
N PHE A 321 0.60 14.80 25.56
CA PHE A 321 0.87 15.63 26.74
C PHE A 321 -0.26 15.58 27.78
N GLU A 322 -1.28 14.74 27.56
CA GLU A 322 -2.46 14.64 28.40
C GLU A 322 -2.42 13.41 29.32
N SER A 323 -3.19 13.47 30.40
CA SER A 323 -3.36 12.36 31.33
C SER A 323 -4.48 11.39 30.88
N ILE A 324 -4.54 11.09 29.58
CA ILE A 324 -5.48 10.13 28.99
C ILE A 324 -4.93 8.72 29.23
N PRO A 325 -5.70 7.79 29.83
CA PRO A 325 -5.26 6.42 30.00
C PRO A 325 -4.99 5.71 28.67
N LEU A 326 -3.94 4.89 28.61
CA LEU A 326 -3.67 4.05 27.45
C LEU A 326 -4.83 3.07 27.21
N PRO A 327 -5.23 2.82 25.97
CA PRO A 327 -6.23 1.80 25.62
C PRO A 327 -5.78 0.38 26.00
N LYS A 328 -4.48 0.16 25.96
CA LYS A 328 -3.80 -1.08 26.37
C LYS A 328 -2.46 -0.75 27.03
N THR A 329 -2.06 -1.56 27.99
CA THR A 329 -0.80 -1.43 28.71
C THR A 329 0.21 -2.53 28.38
N GLU A 330 -0.18 -3.50 27.57
CA GLU A 330 0.67 -4.61 27.11
C GLU A 330 0.82 -4.60 25.58
N GLY A 331 2.03 -4.85 25.12
CA GLY A 331 2.35 -4.89 23.68
C GLY A 331 3.72 -4.30 23.38
N SER A 332 4.15 -4.38 22.13
CA SER A 332 5.36 -3.66 21.72
C SER A 332 5.12 -2.13 21.69
N PRO A 333 6.17 -1.29 21.79
CA PRO A 333 6.02 0.15 21.58
C PRO A 333 5.17 0.51 20.38
N ALA A 334 5.45 -0.13 19.23
CA ALA A 334 4.70 0.08 17.99
C ALA A 334 3.22 -0.32 18.10
N GLN A 335 2.89 -1.37 18.87
CA GLN A 335 1.49 -1.77 19.11
C GLN A 335 0.77 -0.75 19.98
N LEU A 336 1.41 -0.28 21.05
CA LEU A 336 0.83 0.74 21.92
C LEU A 336 0.62 2.06 21.18
N LEU A 337 1.62 2.51 20.41
CA LEU A 337 1.49 3.67 19.52
C LEU A 337 0.33 3.50 18.53
N GLN A 338 0.23 2.33 17.88
CA GLN A 338 -0.85 2.03 16.95
C GLN A 338 -2.23 2.22 17.59
N HIS A 339 -2.43 1.72 18.82
CA HIS A 339 -3.71 1.86 19.52
C HIS A 339 -4.06 3.33 19.81
N ILE A 340 -3.07 4.17 20.15
CA ILE A 340 -3.29 5.61 20.30
C ILE A 340 -3.71 6.24 18.97
N LEU A 341 -3.00 5.91 17.88
CA LEU A 341 -3.28 6.46 16.56
C LEU A 341 -4.65 6.00 16.02
N GLU A 342 -5.06 4.76 16.28
CA GLU A 342 -6.37 4.25 15.86
C GLU A 342 -7.54 5.01 16.48
N GLN A 343 -7.38 5.57 17.69
CA GLN A 343 -8.40 6.41 18.32
C GLN A 343 -8.57 7.76 17.61
N ASN A 344 -7.47 8.29 17.04
CA ASN A 344 -7.43 9.64 16.47
C ASN A 344 -7.52 9.65 14.95
N TRP A 345 -7.07 8.58 14.28
CA TRP A 345 -6.96 8.50 12.81
C TRP A 345 -7.99 7.55 12.18
N ALA A 346 -9.09 7.27 12.88
CA ALA A 346 -10.20 6.57 12.27
C ALA A 346 -10.88 7.44 11.21
N LEU A 347 -11.23 6.86 10.05
CA LEU A 347 -12.08 7.53 9.07
C LEU A 347 -13.49 7.67 9.63
N GLU A 348 -14.10 8.83 9.48
CA GLU A 348 -15.50 9.08 9.70
C GLU A 348 -16.32 8.74 8.43
N SER A 349 -17.64 8.62 8.57
CA SER A 349 -18.52 8.19 7.47
C SER A 349 -18.42 9.04 6.21
N GLU A 350 -18.23 10.35 6.38
CA GLU A 350 -18.17 11.34 5.29
C GLU A 350 -16.74 11.65 4.84
N ASP A 351 -15.74 11.06 5.48
CA ASP A 351 -14.35 11.29 5.11
C ASP A 351 -14.07 10.76 3.71
N GLN A 352 -13.36 11.56 2.95
CA GLN A 352 -12.82 11.20 1.65
C GLN A 352 -11.30 11.07 1.75
N ASP A 353 -10.81 9.92 1.37
CA ASP A 353 -9.37 9.73 1.17
C ASP A 353 -8.94 10.16 -0.24
N MET A 354 -7.66 10.24 -0.43
CA MET A 354 -7.04 10.58 -1.70
C MET A 354 -5.82 9.71 -1.95
N ILE A 355 -5.71 9.17 -3.15
CA ILE A 355 -4.47 8.61 -3.67
C ILE A 355 -3.79 9.65 -4.55
N VAL A 356 -2.51 9.86 -4.30
CA VAL A 356 -1.61 10.61 -5.19
C VAL A 356 -0.47 9.70 -5.61
N MET A 357 -0.17 9.68 -6.91
CA MET A 357 0.96 8.95 -7.46
C MET A 357 1.63 9.81 -8.54
N GLN A 358 2.96 9.82 -8.57
CA GLN A 358 3.70 10.57 -9.57
C GLN A 358 4.95 9.81 -10.01
N HIS A 359 5.10 9.63 -11.31
CA HIS A 359 6.34 9.21 -11.95
C HIS A 359 7.08 10.43 -12.50
N GLN A 360 8.38 10.46 -12.27
CA GLN A 360 9.29 11.46 -12.80
C GLN A 360 10.37 10.74 -13.60
N PHE A 361 10.42 11.02 -14.90
CA PHE A 361 11.43 10.46 -15.82
C PHE A 361 12.34 11.54 -16.35
N GLU A 362 13.62 11.23 -16.50
CA GLU A 362 14.55 11.93 -17.36
C GLU A 362 15.04 10.95 -18.43
N ILE A 363 14.79 11.30 -19.68
CA ILE A 363 15.02 10.43 -20.85
C ILE A 363 15.96 11.15 -21.80
N GLN A 364 17.09 10.52 -22.15
CA GLN A 364 17.99 11.01 -23.16
C GLN A 364 17.43 10.70 -24.54
N THR A 365 17.19 11.72 -25.33
CA THR A 365 16.78 11.64 -26.72
C THR A 365 17.90 12.13 -27.66
N GLU A 366 17.71 12.03 -28.96
CA GLU A 366 18.64 12.61 -29.98
C GLU A 366 18.72 14.14 -29.87
N HIS A 367 17.69 14.80 -29.31
CA HIS A 367 17.58 16.26 -29.28
C HIS A 367 17.90 16.87 -27.88
N GLY A 368 18.18 16.05 -26.87
CA GLY A 368 18.46 16.54 -25.52
C GLY A 368 17.77 15.68 -24.44
N ILE A 369 17.51 16.28 -23.28
CA ILE A 369 16.82 15.63 -22.17
C ILE A 369 15.33 15.94 -22.23
N LYS A 370 14.53 14.88 -22.31
CA LYS A 370 13.08 14.93 -22.15
C LYS A 370 12.73 14.56 -20.71
N LYS A 371 12.01 15.44 -20.02
CA LYS A 371 11.46 15.19 -18.68
C LYS A 371 9.98 14.91 -18.78
N ILE A 372 9.54 13.79 -18.20
CA ILE A 372 8.13 13.43 -18.14
C ILE A 372 7.72 13.38 -16.66
N THR A 373 6.67 14.10 -16.32
CA THR A 373 5.97 13.96 -15.04
C THR A 373 4.58 13.38 -15.32
N SER A 374 4.34 12.16 -14.86
CA SER A 374 3.06 11.44 -15.03
C SER A 374 2.40 11.29 -13.67
N SER A 375 1.24 11.91 -13.47
CA SER A 375 0.57 12.06 -12.18
C SER A 375 -0.83 11.47 -12.19
N LEU A 376 -1.16 10.74 -11.12
CA LEU A 376 -2.51 10.25 -10.81
C LEU A 376 -2.98 10.89 -9.52
N VAL A 377 -4.21 11.40 -9.52
CA VAL A 377 -4.94 11.82 -8.33
C VAL A 377 -6.31 11.16 -8.36
N GLU A 378 -6.63 10.40 -7.34
CA GLU A 378 -7.94 9.77 -7.18
C GLU A 378 -8.50 10.15 -5.81
N ILE A 379 -9.77 10.57 -5.77
CA ILE A 379 -10.46 10.94 -4.53
C ILE A 379 -11.54 9.91 -4.25
N GLY A 380 -11.59 9.39 -3.02
CA GLY A 380 -12.60 8.47 -2.55
C GLY A 380 -13.96 9.15 -2.39
N LYS A 381 -14.98 8.34 -2.17
CA LYS A 381 -16.36 8.84 -2.00
C LYS A 381 -16.77 8.95 -0.53
N ASN A 382 -16.38 7.99 0.28
CA ASN A 382 -16.68 7.85 1.70
C ASN A 382 -15.82 6.75 2.33
N GLU A 383 -16.02 6.43 3.60
CA GLU A 383 -15.24 5.42 4.36
C GLU A 383 -15.24 4.01 3.74
N ARG A 384 -16.30 3.61 3.00
CA ARG A 384 -16.40 2.31 2.33
C ARG A 384 -15.80 2.34 0.93
N HIS A 385 -16.13 3.37 0.16
CA HIS A 385 -15.68 3.54 -1.23
C HIS A 385 -14.49 4.52 -1.28
N THR A 386 -13.42 4.13 -0.62
CA THR A 386 -12.18 4.90 -0.57
C THR A 386 -11.43 4.89 -1.90
N ALA A 387 -10.62 5.91 -2.17
CA ALA A 387 -9.69 5.92 -3.28
C ALA A 387 -8.70 4.76 -3.18
N MET A 388 -8.26 4.43 -1.94
CA MET A 388 -7.41 3.26 -1.67
C MET A 388 -8.09 1.96 -2.13
N ALA A 389 -9.34 1.72 -1.73
CA ALA A 389 -10.06 0.51 -2.12
C ALA A 389 -10.31 0.45 -3.65
N LYS A 390 -10.56 1.60 -4.27
CA LYS A 390 -10.74 1.72 -5.72
C LYS A 390 -9.48 1.34 -6.47
N THR A 391 -8.34 1.93 -6.10
CA THR A 391 -7.07 1.77 -6.81
C THR A 391 -6.35 0.46 -6.49
N VAL A 392 -6.63 -0.18 -5.35
CA VAL A 392 -6.13 -1.53 -5.02
C VAL A 392 -7.04 -2.61 -5.61
N GLY A 393 -8.35 -2.47 -5.46
CA GLY A 393 -9.31 -3.53 -5.79
C GLY A 393 -9.63 -3.63 -7.28
N LEU A 394 -9.76 -2.51 -8.00
CA LEU A 394 -10.14 -2.55 -9.42
C LEU A 394 -9.09 -3.18 -10.33
N PRO A 395 -7.78 -2.89 -10.23
CA PRO A 395 -6.80 -3.55 -11.10
C PRO A 395 -6.86 -5.06 -10.98
N LEU A 396 -6.96 -5.55 -9.74
CA LEU A 396 -7.05 -6.98 -9.44
C LEU A 396 -8.35 -7.58 -9.99
N ALA A 397 -9.49 -6.92 -9.80
CA ALA A 397 -10.78 -7.34 -10.33
C ALA A 397 -10.77 -7.41 -11.87
N ILE A 398 -10.23 -6.39 -12.52
CA ILE A 398 -10.10 -6.30 -13.97
C ILE A 398 -9.19 -7.43 -14.50
N ALA A 399 -8.05 -7.68 -13.86
CA ALA A 399 -7.14 -8.74 -14.27
C ALA A 399 -7.82 -10.14 -14.22
N VAL A 400 -8.56 -10.40 -13.13
CA VAL A 400 -9.32 -11.64 -12.96
C VAL A 400 -10.42 -11.74 -14.03
N ASP A 401 -11.17 -10.67 -14.28
CA ASP A 401 -12.24 -10.69 -15.30
C ASP A 401 -11.68 -10.89 -16.70
N LEU A 402 -10.58 -10.22 -17.07
CA LEU A 402 -9.88 -10.44 -18.34
C LEU A 402 -9.39 -11.89 -18.49
N PHE A 403 -8.91 -12.49 -17.41
CA PHE A 403 -8.53 -13.91 -17.39
C PHE A 403 -9.73 -14.84 -17.59
N LEU A 404 -10.85 -14.58 -16.91
CA LEU A 404 -12.09 -15.34 -17.07
C LEU A 404 -12.66 -15.26 -18.49
N GLN A 405 -12.55 -14.08 -19.12
CA GLN A 405 -12.93 -13.84 -20.51
C GLN A 405 -11.93 -14.42 -21.54
N GLN A 406 -10.87 -15.09 -21.08
CA GLN A 406 -9.79 -15.62 -21.93
C GLN A 406 -9.05 -14.55 -22.77
N LYS A 407 -9.09 -13.30 -22.32
CA LYS A 407 -8.30 -12.20 -22.91
C LYS A 407 -6.86 -12.18 -22.40
N ILE A 408 -6.62 -12.74 -21.23
CA ILE A 408 -5.28 -13.08 -20.70
C ILE A 408 -5.13 -14.60 -20.78
N ASN A 409 -4.20 -15.07 -21.63
CA ASN A 409 -3.94 -16.49 -21.88
C ASN A 409 -2.55 -16.93 -21.37
N LEU A 410 -1.99 -16.19 -20.42
CA LEU A 410 -0.69 -16.46 -19.83
C LEU A 410 -0.76 -17.63 -18.84
N ARG A 411 0.41 -18.27 -18.63
CA ARG A 411 0.64 -19.29 -17.61
C ARG A 411 1.95 -19.01 -16.92
N GLY A 412 2.08 -19.46 -15.68
CA GLY A 412 3.25 -19.16 -14.84
C GLY A 412 2.95 -18.12 -13.79
N LEU A 413 4.02 -17.64 -13.13
CA LEU A 413 4.00 -16.58 -12.11
C LEU A 413 4.39 -15.26 -12.78
N HIS A 414 3.53 -14.26 -12.67
CA HIS A 414 3.68 -12.96 -13.33
C HIS A 414 3.48 -11.79 -12.39
N LEU A 415 4.14 -10.67 -12.74
CA LEU A 415 3.84 -9.32 -12.32
C LEU A 415 3.20 -8.55 -13.49
N PRO A 416 2.43 -7.49 -13.26
CA PRO A 416 1.74 -6.76 -14.34
C PRO A 416 2.68 -5.77 -15.06
N VAL A 417 3.86 -6.26 -15.52
CA VAL A 417 4.92 -5.45 -16.13
C VAL A 417 5.11 -5.72 -17.64
N ILE A 418 4.26 -6.56 -18.22
CA ILE A 418 4.29 -6.88 -19.65
C ILE A 418 3.03 -6.34 -20.34
N PRO A 419 3.12 -5.95 -21.63
CA PRO A 419 2.00 -5.32 -22.36
C PRO A 419 0.71 -6.12 -22.34
N GLU A 420 0.80 -7.45 -22.42
CA GLU A 420 -0.35 -8.36 -22.39
C GLU A 420 -1.17 -8.26 -21.10
N LEU A 421 -0.55 -7.78 -20.01
CA LEU A 421 -1.20 -7.55 -18.73
C LEU A 421 -1.54 -6.08 -18.54
N PHE A 422 -0.56 -5.16 -18.63
CA PHE A 422 -0.80 -3.80 -18.24
C PHE A 422 -1.66 -3.01 -19.22
N ASP A 423 -1.55 -3.21 -20.53
CA ASP A 423 -2.34 -2.44 -21.51
C ASP A 423 -3.85 -2.62 -21.34
N PRO A 424 -4.39 -3.86 -21.30
CA PRO A 424 -5.82 -4.05 -21.15
C PRO A 424 -6.31 -3.63 -19.74
N ILE A 425 -5.49 -3.79 -18.69
CA ILE A 425 -5.86 -3.38 -17.33
C ILE A 425 -5.94 -1.86 -17.25
N LEU A 426 -4.89 -1.12 -17.67
CA LEU A 426 -4.89 0.34 -17.67
C LEU A 426 -6.02 0.92 -18.49
N LYS A 427 -6.26 0.38 -19.70
CA LYS A 427 -7.35 0.82 -20.57
C LYS A 427 -8.72 0.67 -19.89
N GLN A 428 -8.93 -0.42 -19.15
CA GLN A 428 -10.20 -0.62 -18.45
C GLN A 428 -10.28 0.26 -17.20
N LEU A 429 -9.17 0.52 -16.49
CA LEU A 429 -9.11 1.46 -15.36
C LEU A 429 -9.52 2.88 -15.77
N GLU A 430 -9.18 3.33 -16.97
CA GLU A 430 -9.63 4.63 -17.51
C GLU A 430 -11.16 4.74 -17.55
N SER A 431 -11.88 3.65 -17.81
CA SER A 431 -13.35 3.66 -17.80
C SER A 431 -13.95 3.87 -16.41
N PHE A 432 -13.17 3.58 -15.36
CA PHE A 432 -13.50 3.87 -13.96
C PHE A 432 -13.00 5.23 -13.48
N GLY A 433 -12.40 6.05 -14.39
CA GLY A 433 -11.89 7.37 -14.09
C GLY A 433 -10.45 7.40 -13.57
N ILE A 434 -9.77 6.24 -13.43
CA ILE A 434 -8.37 6.18 -13.02
C ILE A 434 -7.51 6.50 -14.24
N ARG A 435 -6.96 7.72 -14.28
CA ARG A 435 -6.20 8.25 -15.42
C ARG A 435 -5.00 9.04 -14.96
N PHE A 436 -3.88 8.89 -15.67
CA PHE A 436 -2.70 9.71 -15.48
C PHE A 436 -2.78 10.97 -16.33
N THR A 437 -2.27 12.06 -15.79
CA THR A 437 -2.03 13.33 -16.51
C THR A 437 -0.53 13.48 -16.67
N GLU A 438 -0.08 13.68 -17.91
CA GLU A 438 1.33 13.80 -18.24
C GLU A 438 1.70 15.23 -18.60
N THR A 439 2.86 15.66 -18.11
CA THR A 439 3.53 16.91 -18.52
C THR A 439 4.89 16.53 -19.07
N VAL A 440 5.19 17.03 -20.28
CA VAL A 440 6.45 16.77 -20.97
C VAL A 440 7.18 18.10 -21.16
N ILE A 441 8.47 18.13 -20.79
CA ILE A 441 9.38 19.27 -21.00
C ILE A 441 10.58 18.73 -21.75
N GLU A 442 10.89 19.32 -22.90
CA GLU A 442 12.07 19.02 -23.70
C GLU A 442 13.07 20.18 -23.58
N SER A 443 14.34 19.87 -23.31
CA SER A 443 15.43 20.83 -23.08
C SER A 443 16.69 20.45 -23.86
#